data_bb39ecfbe6dfacbc6137c662d3e8c8ab
#
_entry.id   bb39ecfbe6dfacbc6137c662d3e8c8ab
#
_cell.length_a   1.000
_cell.length_b   1.000
_cell.length_c   1.000
_cell.angle_alpha   90.00
_cell.angle_beta   90.00
_cell.angle_gamma   90.00
#
_symmetry.space_group_name_H-M   'P 1'
#
loop_
_entity.id
_entity.type
_entity.pdbx_description
1 polymer ?
#
loop_
_entity_poly.entity_id
_entity_poly.type
_entity_poly.pdbx_seq_one_letter_code
_entity_poly.pdbx_strand_id
1 'polypeptide(L)'
;MCIRDSGIRVNVTLIFSQSQAILAAKAGAKYVSPFVGRVDDNSFGGLCLVKDIAKVFREHMVSTEVLAASLRGVRDVGRAFEYGADIVTMPTKVFEGMYNHILTDKGLDQFDKDYAESISGV
;
A
#
# COMPACT_ATOMS: atom_id res chain seq x y z
N MET A 1 30.54 10.26 5.40
CA MET A 1 29.97 9.45 4.30
C MET A 1 28.57 8.99 4.66
N CYS A 2 27.60 9.23 3.80
CA CYS A 2 26.23 8.74 4.02
C CYS A 2 26.11 7.29 3.55
N ILE A 3 25.22 6.52 4.16
CA ILE A 3 24.93 5.14 3.72
C ILE A 3 24.59 5.13 2.23
N ARG A 4 23.84 6.13 1.75
CA ARG A 4 23.49 6.29 0.35
C ARG A 4 24.70 6.25 -0.59
N ASP A 5 25.79 6.89 -0.19
CA ASP A 5 26.99 7.02 -1.03
C ASP A 5 27.75 5.70 -1.17
N SER A 6 27.47 4.71 -0.34
CA SER A 6 28.08 3.37 -0.44
C SER A 6 27.34 2.46 -1.43
N GLY A 7 26.34 2.95 -2.16
CA GLY A 7 25.53 2.16 -3.09
C GLY A 7 24.39 1.38 -2.43
N ILE A 8 24.21 1.53 -1.13
CA ILE A 8 23.13 0.86 -0.38
C ILE A 8 21.83 1.63 -0.61
N ARG A 9 20.75 0.91 -0.93
CA ARG A 9 19.42 1.49 -1.06
C ARG A 9 18.87 1.80 0.33
N VAL A 10 18.53 3.08 0.55
CA VAL A 10 18.07 3.56 1.87
C VAL A 10 16.55 3.80 1.81
N ASN A 11 15.86 3.34 2.84
CA ASN A 11 14.46 3.65 3.08
C ASN A 11 14.35 4.65 4.22
N VAL A 12 13.86 5.85 3.94
CA VAL A 12 13.57 6.84 4.98
C VAL A 12 12.16 6.62 5.47
N THR A 13 12.06 6.18 6.69
CA THR A 13 10.80 5.80 7.34
C THR A 13 10.23 6.96 8.17
N LEU A 14 9.04 6.73 8.75
CA LEU A 14 8.35 7.72 9.60
C LEU A 14 8.10 9.04 8.86
N ILE A 15 7.63 8.92 7.64
CA ILE A 15 7.25 10.08 6.83
C ILE A 15 5.78 10.43 7.14
N PHE A 16 5.56 11.64 7.58
CA PHE A 16 4.24 12.14 7.97
C PHE A 16 3.80 13.38 7.19
N SER A 17 4.64 13.88 6.28
CA SER A 17 4.29 15.01 5.43
C SER A 17 4.93 14.89 4.06
N GLN A 18 4.33 15.59 3.11
CA GLN A 18 4.86 15.68 1.76
C GLN A 18 6.25 16.33 1.74
N SER A 19 6.44 17.36 2.58
CA SER A 19 7.74 18.04 2.69
C SER A 19 8.85 17.12 3.17
N GLN A 20 8.58 16.25 4.14
CA GLN A 20 9.55 15.26 4.60
C GLN A 20 9.94 14.31 3.48
N ALA A 21 8.97 13.85 2.70
CA ALA A 21 9.22 12.96 1.57
C ALA A 21 10.10 13.63 0.51
N ILE A 22 9.87 14.91 0.23
CA ILE A 22 10.68 15.68 -0.71
C ILE A 22 12.12 15.79 -0.23
N LEU A 23 12.33 16.11 1.05
CA LEU A 23 13.67 16.19 1.61
C LEU A 23 14.41 14.84 1.54
N ALA A 24 13.71 13.75 1.84
CA ALA A 24 14.27 12.40 1.75
C ALA A 24 14.68 12.07 0.32
N ALA A 25 13.83 12.40 -0.65
CA ALA A 25 14.13 12.19 -2.08
C ALA A 25 15.34 13.02 -2.52
N LYS A 26 15.42 14.27 -2.09
CA LYS A 26 16.56 15.15 -2.40
C LYS A 26 17.86 14.64 -1.79
N ALA A 27 17.77 13.99 -0.62
CA ALA A 27 18.92 13.35 0.00
C ALA A 27 19.37 12.06 -0.70
N GLY A 28 18.59 11.57 -1.67
CA GLY A 28 18.94 10.40 -2.46
C GLY A 28 18.39 9.09 -1.92
N ALA A 29 17.34 9.12 -1.10
CA ALA A 29 16.69 7.90 -0.62
C ALA A 29 16.10 7.12 -1.81
N LYS A 30 16.19 5.79 -1.75
CA LYS A 30 15.54 4.92 -2.73
C LYS A 30 14.04 4.77 -2.42
N TYR A 31 13.69 4.76 -1.13
CA TYR A 31 12.32 4.60 -0.67
C TYR A 31 11.99 5.64 0.39
N VAL A 32 10.72 6.04 0.44
CA VAL A 32 10.14 6.80 1.56
C VAL A 32 8.94 6.03 2.08
N SER A 33 8.79 5.95 3.39
CA SER A 33 7.71 5.18 4.02
C SER A 33 6.75 6.08 4.78
N PRO A 34 5.69 6.58 4.15
CA PRO A 34 4.60 7.23 4.86
C PRO A 34 3.83 6.21 5.69
N PHE A 35 3.52 6.56 6.94
CA PHE A 35 2.84 5.68 7.89
C PHE A 35 1.35 5.98 7.90
N VAL A 36 0.61 5.31 7.03
CA VAL A 36 -0.81 5.53 6.80
C VAL A 36 -1.64 5.38 8.08
N GLY A 37 -1.48 4.25 8.79
CA GLY A 37 -2.26 3.99 9.99
C GLY A 37 -2.00 4.98 11.12
N ARG A 38 -0.74 5.37 11.33
CA ARG A 38 -0.41 6.37 12.35
C ARG A 38 -0.95 7.75 12.02
N VAL A 39 -0.94 8.11 10.74
CA VAL A 39 -1.54 9.37 10.29
C VAL A 39 -3.04 9.35 10.56
N ASP A 40 -3.70 8.24 10.24
CA ASP A 40 -5.13 8.06 10.49
C ASP A 40 -5.46 8.13 12.00
N ASP A 41 -4.60 7.56 12.86
CA ASP A 41 -4.77 7.61 14.32
C ASP A 41 -4.81 9.05 14.86
N ASN A 42 -4.17 9.97 14.17
CA ASN A 42 -4.11 11.38 14.56
C ASN A 42 -5.09 12.25 13.77
N SER A 43 -6.11 11.64 13.21
CA SER A 43 -7.18 12.31 12.46
C SER A 43 -6.72 13.02 11.19
N PHE A 44 -5.59 12.60 10.62
CA PHE A 44 -5.14 13.03 9.31
C PHE A 44 -5.42 11.94 8.28
N GLY A 45 -5.44 12.29 7.02
CA GLY A 45 -5.67 11.32 5.94
C GLY A 45 -4.39 10.63 5.50
N GLY A 46 -4.14 9.40 5.98
CA GLY A 46 -2.92 8.66 5.63
C GLY A 46 -2.83 8.31 4.16
N LEU A 47 -3.92 7.86 3.56
CA LEU A 47 -3.97 7.56 2.12
C LEU A 47 -3.85 8.83 1.27
N CYS A 48 -4.40 9.96 1.73
CA CYS A 48 -4.20 11.24 1.07
C CYS A 48 -2.74 11.65 1.05
N LEU A 49 -2.01 11.39 2.13
CA LEU A 49 -0.58 11.62 2.19
C LEU A 49 0.18 10.81 1.13
N VAL A 50 -0.15 9.53 0.98
CA VAL A 50 0.43 8.68 -0.07
C VAL A 50 0.16 9.28 -1.45
N LYS A 51 -1.07 9.67 -1.71
CA LYS A 51 -1.49 10.29 -2.97
C LYS A 51 -0.70 11.55 -3.28
N ASP A 52 -0.56 12.42 -2.28
CA ASP A 52 0.13 13.71 -2.43
C ASP A 52 1.63 13.51 -2.71
N ILE A 53 2.27 12.57 -2.01
CA ILE A 53 3.67 12.24 -2.24
C ILE A 53 3.87 11.65 -3.64
N ALA A 54 3.05 10.68 -4.01
CA ALA A 54 3.13 10.02 -5.30
C ALA A 54 2.93 11.02 -6.45
N LYS A 55 2.03 11.98 -6.28
CA LYS A 55 1.78 13.03 -7.28
C LYS A 55 3.01 13.89 -7.51
N VAL A 56 3.64 14.37 -6.44
CA VAL A 56 4.86 15.18 -6.53
C VAL A 56 5.98 14.39 -7.20
N PHE A 57 6.19 13.15 -6.79
CA PHE A 57 7.25 12.32 -7.33
C PHE A 57 7.04 12.05 -8.83
N ARG A 58 5.80 11.85 -9.23
CA ARG A 58 5.46 11.62 -10.65
C ARG A 58 5.68 12.88 -11.48
N GLU A 59 5.20 14.02 -11.00
CA GLU A 59 5.31 15.30 -11.73
C GLU A 59 6.76 15.72 -11.94
N HIS A 60 7.63 15.44 -10.99
CA HIS A 60 9.04 15.80 -11.05
C HIS A 60 9.95 14.65 -11.49
N MET A 61 9.38 13.54 -11.93
CA MET A 61 10.12 12.36 -12.38
C MET A 61 11.17 11.91 -11.35
N VAL A 62 10.78 11.89 -10.08
CA VAL A 62 11.62 11.45 -8.98
C VAL A 62 11.68 9.92 -8.99
N SER A 63 12.87 9.36 -8.90
CA SER A 63 13.07 7.91 -8.90
C SER A 63 12.82 7.25 -7.54
N THR A 64 12.70 8.03 -6.47
CA THR A 64 12.37 7.52 -5.13
C THR A 64 10.99 6.87 -5.15
N GLU A 65 10.88 5.66 -4.59
CA GLU A 65 9.63 4.92 -4.55
C GLU A 65 8.89 5.15 -3.24
N VAL A 66 7.55 5.12 -3.32
CA VAL A 66 6.67 5.31 -2.16
C VAL A 66 6.29 3.94 -1.61
N LEU A 67 6.68 3.69 -0.35
CA LEU A 67 6.37 2.47 0.38
C LEU A 67 5.34 2.79 1.44
N ALA A 68 4.07 2.52 1.17
CA ALA A 68 2.99 2.75 2.14
C ALA A 68 3.11 1.76 3.29
N ALA A 69 3.27 2.28 4.49
CA ALA A 69 3.49 1.48 5.70
C ALA A 69 2.36 1.67 6.70
N SER A 70 2.33 0.81 7.71
CA SER A 70 1.31 0.87 8.77
C SER A 70 -0.11 0.69 8.23
N LEU A 71 -0.28 -0.13 7.20
CA LEU A 71 -1.61 -0.47 6.67
C LEU A 71 -2.31 -1.43 7.63
N ARG A 72 -3.57 -1.16 7.94
CA ARG A 72 -4.32 -1.91 8.96
C ARG A 72 -5.48 -2.71 8.43
N GLY A 73 -5.85 -2.53 7.17
CA GLY A 73 -6.98 -3.22 6.59
C GLY A 73 -6.76 -3.58 5.13
N VAL A 74 -7.49 -4.58 4.67
CA VAL A 74 -7.40 -5.08 3.29
C VAL A 74 -7.74 -3.97 2.29
N ARG A 75 -8.75 -3.15 2.59
CA ARG A 75 -9.16 -2.05 1.73
C ARG A 75 -8.05 -1.02 1.56
N ASP A 76 -7.30 -0.75 2.62
CA ASP A 76 -6.20 0.22 2.58
C ASP A 76 -5.09 -0.22 1.63
N VAL A 77 -4.85 -1.52 1.51
CA VAL A 77 -3.85 -2.06 0.57
C VAL A 77 -4.19 -1.67 -0.86
N GLY A 78 -5.41 -1.96 -1.29
CA GLY A 78 -5.88 -1.59 -2.63
C GLY A 78 -5.85 -0.09 -2.86
N ARG A 79 -6.30 0.68 -1.88
CA ARG A 79 -6.31 2.13 -1.95
C ARG A 79 -4.91 2.73 -2.01
N ALA A 80 -3.95 2.15 -1.28
CA ALA A 80 -2.57 2.61 -1.33
C ALA A 80 -2.01 2.51 -2.75
N PHE A 81 -2.23 1.39 -3.43
CA PHE A 81 -1.82 1.23 -4.83
C PHE A 81 -2.59 2.15 -5.78
N GLU A 82 -3.89 2.30 -5.57
CA GLU A 82 -4.72 3.22 -6.35
C GLU A 82 -4.18 4.65 -6.29
N TYR A 83 -3.70 5.06 -5.13
CA TYR A 83 -3.18 6.41 -4.92
C TYR A 83 -1.71 6.57 -5.28
N GLY A 84 -1.08 5.53 -5.79
CA GLY A 84 0.23 5.63 -6.40
C GLY A 84 1.40 5.09 -5.58
N ALA A 85 1.13 4.31 -4.51
CA ALA A 85 2.22 3.62 -3.82
C ALA A 85 2.86 2.60 -4.75
N ASP A 86 4.17 2.53 -4.73
CA ASP A 86 4.93 1.53 -5.50
C ASP A 86 5.04 0.22 -4.74
N ILE A 87 5.10 0.31 -3.41
CA ILE A 87 5.27 -0.82 -2.51
C ILE A 87 4.34 -0.62 -1.32
N VAL A 88 3.82 -1.71 -0.79
CA VAL A 88 3.08 -1.69 0.47
C VAL A 88 3.69 -2.70 1.43
N THR A 89 3.67 -2.38 2.72
CA THR A 89 4.00 -3.32 3.78
C THR A 89 2.81 -3.43 4.73
N MET A 90 2.53 -4.65 5.16
CA MET A 90 1.35 -4.93 5.97
C MET A 90 1.60 -6.09 6.92
N PRO A 91 0.86 -6.18 8.03
CA PRO A 91 0.90 -7.37 8.87
C PRO A 91 0.42 -8.61 8.11
N THR A 92 0.94 -9.77 8.46
CA THR A 92 0.54 -11.05 7.85
C THR A 92 -0.97 -11.25 7.85
N LYS A 93 -1.64 -10.85 8.92
CA LYS A 93 -3.10 -10.94 9.04
C LYS A 93 -3.83 -10.19 7.92
N VAL A 94 -3.34 -9.00 7.57
CA VAL A 94 -3.93 -8.20 6.48
C VAL A 94 -3.67 -8.88 5.14
N PHE A 95 -2.46 -9.39 4.93
CA PHE A 95 -2.10 -10.11 3.71
C PHE A 95 -2.99 -11.34 3.52
N GLU A 96 -3.16 -12.15 4.57
CA GLU A 96 -4.05 -13.32 4.52
C GLU A 96 -5.49 -12.91 4.22
N GLY A 97 -5.95 -11.79 4.80
CA GLY A 97 -7.29 -11.26 4.56
C GLY A 97 -7.54 -10.85 3.11
N MET A 98 -6.51 -10.57 2.33
CA MET A 98 -6.66 -10.22 0.93
C MET A 98 -7.21 -11.37 0.08
N TYR A 99 -7.01 -12.61 0.52
CA TYR A 99 -7.54 -13.79 -0.17
C TYR A 99 -8.99 -14.06 0.16
N ASN A 100 -9.51 -13.49 1.24
CA ASN A 100 -10.82 -13.82 1.77
C ASN A 100 -11.84 -12.72 1.45
N HIS A 101 -12.98 -13.12 0.94
CA HIS A 101 -14.10 -12.23 0.74
C HIS A 101 -15.39 -13.03 0.85
N ILE A 102 -16.31 -12.55 1.68
CA ILE A 102 -17.57 -13.26 1.95
C ILE A 102 -18.37 -13.51 0.67
N LEU A 103 -18.36 -12.57 -0.28
CA LEU A 103 -19.08 -12.73 -1.53
C LEU A 103 -18.43 -13.76 -2.46
N THR A 104 -17.11 -13.88 -2.41
CA THR A 104 -16.39 -14.93 -3.14
C THR A 104 -16.75 -16.29 -2.59
N ASP A 105 -16.76 -16.46 -1.27
CA ASP A 105 -17.12 -17.71 -0.62
C ASP A 105 -18.57 -18.09 -0.94
N LYS A 106 -19.50 -17.14 -0.87
CA LYS A 106 -20.90 -17.37 -1.22
C LYS A 106 -21.07 -17.72 -2.70
N GLY A 107 -20.32 -17.04 -3.57
CA GLY A 107 -20.35 -17.31 -5.01
C GLY A 107 -19.84 -18.69 -5.35
N LEU A 108 -18.75 -19.13 -4.72
CA LEU A 108 -18.20 -20.47 -4.93
C LEU A 108 -19.19 -21.54 -4.43
N ASP A 109 -19.80 -21.33 -3.26
CA ASP A 109 -20.84 -22.23 -2.76
C ASP A 109 -22.02 -22.33 -3.73
N GLN A 110 -22.44 -21.22 -4.31
CA GLN A 110 -23.53 -21.20 -5.30
C GLN A 110 -23.14 -21.94 -6.57
N PHE A 111 -21.92 -21.75 -7.05
CA PHE A 111 -21.42 -22.49 -8.23
C PHE A 111 -21.38 -23.99 -7.97
N ASP A 112 -20.97 -24.42 -6.80
CA ASP A 112 -20.94 -25.83 -6.42
C ASP A 112 -22.35 -26.40 -6.40
N LYS A 113 -23.34 -25.67 -5.88
CA LYS A 113 -24.75 -26.08 -5.90
C LYS A 113 -25.29 -26.18 -7.32
N ASP A 114 -25.03 -25.17 -8.14
CA ASP A 114 -25.48 -25.14 -9.52
C ASP A 114 -24.89 -26.30 -10.32
N TYR A 115 -23.63 -26.60 -10.10
CA TYR A 115 -22.95 -27.74 -10.72
C TYR A 115 -23.60 -29.07 -10.30
N ALA A 116 -23.84 -29.25 -9.00
CA ALA A 116 -24.49 -30.46 -8.48
C ALA A 116 -25.90 -30.65 -9.05
N GLU A 117 -26.67 -29.57 -9.16
CA GLU A 117 -28.00 -29.57 -9.76
C GLU A 117 -27.94 -29.92 -11.24
N SER A 118 -26.97 -29.40 -11.98
CA SER A 118 -26.81 -29.69 -13.40
C SER A 118 -26.49 -31.15 -13.69
N ILE A 119 -25.78 -31.81 -12.77
CA ILE A 119 -25.45 -33.24 -12.87
C ILE A 119 -26.66 -34.09 -12.49
N SER A 120 -27.35 -33.75 -11.39
CA SER A 120 -28.48 -34.55 -10.87
C SER A 120 -29.82 -34.26 -11.53
N GLY A 121 -29.95 -33.13 -12.20
CA GLY A 121 -31.18 -32.68 -12.83
C GLY A 121 -31.38 -33.17 -14.25
N VAL A 122 -30.65 -34.13 -14.67
CA VAL A 122 -30.75 -34.70 -16.02
C VAL A 122 -32.03 -35.51 -16.16
#